data_d6c3ad179f1db51c14b552731ed5ed6d
#
_entry.id   d6c3ad179f1db51c14b552731ed5ed6d
#
_cell.length_a   1.000
_cell.length_b   1.000
_cell.length_c   1.000
_cell.angle_alpha   90.00
_cell.angle_beta   90.00
_cell.angle_gamma   90.00
#
_symmetry.space_group_name_H-M   'P 1'
#
loop_
_entity.id
_entity.type
_entity.pdbx_description
1 polymer ?
#
loop_
_entity_poly.entity_id
_entity_poly.type
_entity_poly.pdbx_seq_one_letter_code
_entity_poly.pdbx_strand_id
1 'polypeptide(L)'
;PIAAEGLKKTLLMFDFFNDVAAKAKAGNAKAREVMQSWADAEWFTSRPEVPKSITVTVFKVPGETNTDDLSPAPDAWSRPDIPLHYLAMLKNTREGAAFKPEEDGKRGPMQFIEDLKKKGHLVAYVGDVVGTGSSRKSATNSVIWATGQDIPFVPNKRFGGVTLGGKIAPIFFNTQEDSGSLPIEVDVGSLEMGDVIDVLPYDGKLVKNGATVAEFKLKSDVLFDEVRAGGRINLIIGRGLT
;
A
#
# COMPACT_ATOMS: atom_id res chain seq x y z
N PRO A 1 10.16 -10.89 22.85
CA PRO A 1 10.46 -11.51 21.55
C PRO A 1 9.69 -10.84 20.40
N ILE A 2 8.35 -10.81 20.44
CA ILE A 2 7.50 -10.27 19.36
C ILE A 2 7.83 -8.80 19.01
N ALA A 3 7.91 -7.92 20.02
CA ALA A 3 8.24 -6.52 19.81
C ALA A 3 9.61 -6.33 19.13
N ALA A 4 10.61 -7.15 19.48
CA ALA A 4 11.91 -7.08 18.83
C ALA A 4 11.82 -7.45 17.33
N GLU A 5 11.03 -8.47 16.99
CA GLU A 5 10.82 -8.85 15.59
C GLU A 5 10.11 -7.74 14.79
N GLY A 6 9.08 -7.10 15.38
CA GLY A 6 8.42 -5.95 14.74
C GLY A 6 9.38 -4.78 14.51
N LEU A 7 10.22 -4.45 15.49
CA LEU A 7 11.21 -3.36 15.40
C LEU A 7 12.26 -3.61 14.32
N LYS A 8 12.61 -4.87 14.01
CA LYS A 8 13.56 -5.23 12.96
C LYS A 8 12.98 -5.20 11.54
N LYS A 9 11.64 -5.21 11.39
CA LYS A 9 10.97 -5.33 10.07
C LYS A 9 10.71 -4.02 9.35
N THR A 10 10.76 -2.90 10.06
CA THR A 10 10.47 -1.57 9.51
C THR A 10 11.48 -0.55 10.02
N LEU A 11 11.56 0.60 9.35
CA LEU A 11 12.37 1.73 9.80
C LEU A 11 11.70 2.41 11.01
N LEU A 12 11.97 1.90 12.21
CA LEU A 12 11.45 2.40 13.49
C LEU A 12 12.55 2.95 14.42
N MET A 13 13.80 3.01 13.95
CA MET A 13 14.92 3.45 14.78
C MET A 13 14.78 4.90 15.25
N PHE A 14 14.18 5.78 14.46
CA PHE A 14 14.02 7.19 14.83
C PHE A 14 13.02 7.39 15.98
N ASP A 15 12.01 6.53 16.06
CA ASP A 15 10.96 6.63 17.07
C ASP A 15 11.37 5.97 18.40
N PHE A 16 12.12 4.87 18.34
CA PHE A 16 12.36 3.99 19.48
C PHE A 16 13.83 3.80 19.84
N PHE A 17 14.75 4.52 19.20
CA PHE A 17 16.20 4.33 19.42
C PHE A 17 16.60 4.44 20.89
N ASN A 18 16.19 5.51 21.58
CA ASN A 18 16.59 5.77 22.96
C ASN A 18 16.08 4.68 23.94
N ASP A 19 14.85 4.21 23.73
CA ASP A 19 14.25 3.17 24.57
C ASP A 19 14.93 1.81 24.37
N VAL A 20 15.23 1.46 23.13
CA VAL A 20 15.95 0.21 22.81
C VAL A 20 17.39 0.27 23.29
N ALA A 21 18.08 1.40 23.07
CA ALA A 21 19.45 1.59 23.52
C ALA A 21 19.58 1.52 25.06
N ALA A 22 18.66 2.14 25.81
CA ALA A 22 18.63 2.04 27.25
C ALA A 22 18.46 0.59 27.73
N LYS A 23 17.55 -0.17 27.12
CA LYS A 23 17.36 -1.60 27.41
C LYS A 23 18.58 -2.45 27.04
N ALA A 24 19.24 -2.15 25.93
CA ALA A 24 20.46 -2.85 25.49
C ALA A 24 21.60 -2.62 26.49
N LYS A 25 21.80 -1.38 26.96
CA LYS A 25 22.78 -1.01 28.00
C LYS A 25 22.48 -1.71 29.34
N ALA A 26 21.21 -1.89 29.68
CA ALA A 26 20.79 -2.62 30.87
C ALA A 26 20.93 -4.16 30.74
N GLY A 27 21.52 -4.67 29.66
CA GLY A 27 21.82 -6.09 29.49
C GLY A 27 20.75 -6.89 28.75
N ASN A 28 19.70 -6.27 28.22
CA ASN A 28 18.66 -6.98 27.48
C ASN A 28 19.18 -7.47 26.12
N ALA A 29 19.30 -8.81 25.96
CA ALA A 29 19.83 -9.44 24.75
C ALA A 29 18.99 -9.11 23.50
N LYS A 30 17.66 -9.12 23.62
CA LYS A 30 16.77 -8.82 22.48
C LYS A 30 16.87 -7.36 22.02
N ALA A 31 17.10 -6.42 22.94
CA ALA A 31 17.38 -5.03 22.58
C ALA A 31 18.71 -4.88 21.85
N ARG A 32 19.73 -5.64 22.24
CA ARG A 32 21.02 -5.69 21.51
C ARG A 32 20.86 -6.25 20.10
N GLU A 33 20.08 -7.32 19.92
CA GLU A 33 19.77 -7.87 18.59
C GLU A 33 19.06 -6.84 17.69
N VAL A 34 18.11 -6.05 18.26
CA VAL A 34 17.47 -4.97 17.51
C VAL A 34 18.45 -3.88 17.11
N MET A 35 19.31 -3.44 18.03
CA MET A 35 20.34 -2.43 17.73
C MET A 35 21.28 -2.90 16.63
N GLN A 36 21.71 -4.17 16.67
CA GLN A 36 22.55 -4.77 15.63
C GLN A 36 21.80 -4.81 14.28
N SER A 37 20.56 -5.29 14.27
CA SER A 37 19.73 -5.35 13.07
C SER A 37 19.55 -3.96 12.42
N TRP A 38 19.41 -2.91 13.23
CA TRP A 38 19.34 -1.54 12.72
C TRP A 38 20.69 -1.06 12.16
N ALA A 39 21.80 -1.38 12.82
CA ALA A 39 23.14 -1.05 12.34
C ALA A 39 23.46 -1.74 11.00
N ASP A 40 22.98 -2.96 10.82
CA ASP A 40 23.15 -3.75 9.60
C ASP A 40 22.10 -3.42 8.52
N ALA A 41 21.21 -2.49 8.78
CA ALA A 41 20.08 -2.10 7.90
C ALA A 41 19.27 -3.31 7.39
N GLU A 42 19.07 -4.36 8.21
CA GLU A 42 18.36 -5.58 7.80
C GLU A 42 16.92 -5.31 7.30
N TRP A 43 16.23 -4.32 7.87
CA TRP A 43 14.90 -3.88 7.41
C TRP A 43 14.90 -3.45 5.95
N PHE A 44 16.06 -3.11 5.38
CA PHE A 44 16.24 -2.70 4.00
C PHE A 44 16.87 -3.80 3.16
N THR A 45 18.04 -4.34 3.59
CA THR A 45 18.82 -5.30 2.81
C THR A 45 18.14 -6.66 2.65
N SER A 46 17.29 -7.07 3.61
CA SER A 46 16.59 -8.35 3.57
C SER A 46 15.32 -8.36 2.69
N ARG A 47 14.94 -7.24 2.09
CA ARG A 47 13.73 -7.19 1.28
C ARG A 47 13.94 -7.80 -0.10
N PRO A 48 12.97 -8.64 -0.55
CA PRO A 48 13.05 -9.25 -1.88
C PRO A 48 12.83 -8.18 -2.98
N GLU A 49 13.31 -8.51 -4.18
CA GLU A 49 12.98 -7.73 -5.37
C GLU A 49 11.45 -7.73 -5.62
N VAL A 50 10.98 -6.71 -6.33
CA VAL A 50 9.59 -6.69 -6.80
C VAL A 50 9.36 -7.91 -7.69
N PRO A 51 8.29 -8.70 -7.49
CA PRO A 51 8.03 -9.89 -8.30
C PRO A 51 7.85 -9.54 -9.79
N LYS A 52 8.32 -10.44 -10.66
CA LYS A 52 8.13 -10.30 -12.12
C LYS A 52 6.66 -10.41 -12.55
N SER A 53 5.85 -11.11 -11.75
CA SER A 53 4.40 -11.20 -11.91
C SER A 53 3.73 -11.03 -10.56
N ILE A 54 2.73 -10.15 -10.49
CA ILE A 54 1.92 -9.90 -9.31
C ILE A 54 0.47 -10.21 -9.69
N THR A 55 -0.04 -11.36 -9.23
CA THR A 55 -1.44 -11.72 -9.44
C THR A 55 -2.32 -10.94 -8.47
N VAL A 56 -3.30 -10.22 -8.99
CA VAL A 56 -4.20 -9.38 -8.19
C VAL A 56 -5.66 -9.60 -8.57
N THR A 57 -6.53 -9.38 -7.61
CA THR A 57 -7.99 -9.28 -7.84
C THR A 57 -8.38 -7.82 -7.94
N VAL A 58 -9.11 -7.46 -8.98
CA VAL A 58 -9.53 -6.08 -9.28
C VAL A 58 -10.62 -5.62 -8.32
N PHE A 59 -10.38 -4.53 -7.59
CA PHE A 59 -11.40 -3.74 -6.91
C PHE A 59 -11.64 -2.47 -7.74
N LYS A 60 -12.68 -2.49 -8.59
CA LYS A 60 -12.97 -1.41 -9.55
C LYS A 60 -13.79 -0.30 -8.89
N VAL A 61 -13.30 0.92 -8.99
CA VAL A 61 -14.01 2.15 -8.56
C VAL A 61 -14.19 3.03 -9.80
N PRO A 62 -15.40 3.10 -10.36
CA PRO A 62 -15.65 3.84 -11.60
C PRO A 62 -15.59 5.36 -11.39
N GLY A 63 -15.27 6.06 -12.48
CA GLY A 63 -15.22 7.51 -12.53
C GLY A 63 -14.05 8.13 -11.79
N GLU A 64 -14.18 9.39 -11.40
CA GLU A 64 -13.17 10.11 -10.65
C GLU A 64 -13.24 9.79 -9.16
N THR A 65 -12.11 9.42 -8.57
CA THR A 65 -11.97 9.26 -7.11
C THR A 65 -11.02 10.32 -6.59
N ASN A 66 -11.52 11.21 -5.75
CA ASN A 66 -10.73 12.24 -5.11
C ASN A 66 -10.23 11.79 -3.71
N THR A 67 -9.35 12.58 -3.13
CA THR A 67 -8.80 12.26 -1.80
C THR A 67 -9.80 12.39 -0.66
N ASP A 68 -10.93 13.09 -0.84
CA ASP A 68 -12.03 13.10 0.12
C ASP A 68 -12.82 11.78 0.08
N ASP A 69 -12.94 11.14 -1.07
CA ASP A 69 -13.54 9.80 -1.16
C ASP A 69 -12.71 8.75 -0.40
N LEU A 70 -11.39 8.88 -0.45
CA LEU A 70 -10.45 7.93 0.16
C LEU A 70 -10.11 8.25 1.63
N SER A 71 -10.26 9.50 2.04
CA SER A 71 -9.96 10.00 3.39
C SER A 71 -10.84 11.22 3.69
N PRO A 72 -12.13 11.01 4.02
CA PRO A 72 -13.08 12.09 4.21
C PRO A 72 -12.68 13.07 5.31
N ALA A 73 -12.92 14.37 5.08
CA ALA A 73 -12.62 15.41 6.04
C ALA A 73 -13.38 15.26 7.38
N PRO A 74 -14.67 14.88 7.41
CA PRO A 74 -15.38 14.63 8.66
C PRO A 74 -14.79 13.53 9.54
N ASP A 75 -14.04 12.60 8.94
CA ASP A 75 -13.40 11.49 9.65
C ASP A 75 -11.92 11.76 9.97
N ALA A 76 -11.46 13.02 9.86
CA ALA A 76 -10.06 13.40 10.05
C ALA A 76 -9.50 13.03 11.44
N TRP A 77 -10.35 12.95 12.45
CA TRP A 77 -9.99 12.55 13.80
C TRP A 77 -9.42 11.13 13.89
N SER A 78 -9.81 10.24 12.98
CA SER A 78 -9.35 8.85 12.95
C SER A 78 -8.06 8.62 12.16
N ARG A 79 -7.53 9.64 11.45
CA ARG A 79 -6.33 9.52 10.60
C ARG A 79 -5.07 8.96 11.27
N PRO A 80 -4.80 9.22 12.56
CA PRO A 80 -3.65 8.62 13.24
C PRO A 80 -3.73 7.09 13.36
N ASP A 81 -4.93 6.53 13.33
CA ASP A 81 -5.17 5.09 13.36
C ASP A 81 -5.57 4.60 11.97
N ILE A 82 -4.61 4.05 11.22
CA ILE A 82 -4.82 3.64 9.82
C ILE A 82 -5.96 2.61 9.67
N PRO A 83 -6.02 1.52 10.46
CA PRO A 83 -7.11 0.57 10.39
C PRO A 83 -8.49 1.19 10.62
N LEU A 84 -8.59 2.11 11.59
CA LEU A 84 -9.84 2.80 11.90
C LEU A 84 -10.22 3.76 10.79
N HIS A 85 -9.27 4.57 10.31
CA HIS A 85 -9.53 5.56 9.26
C HIS A 85 -9.91 4.92 7.92
N TYR A 86 -9.33 3.77 7.60
CA TYR A 86 -9.69 2.97 6.43
C TYR A 86 -11.20 2.69 6.34
N LEU A 87 -11.89 2.52 7.45
CA LEU A 87 -13.34 2.30 7.49
C LEU A 87 -14.16 3.47 6.93
N ALA A 88 -13.56 4.65 6.78
CA ALA A 88 -14.20 5.81 6.18
C ALA A 88 -14.05 5.88 4.65
N MET A 89 -13.20 5.05 4.05
CA MET A 89 -12.95 5.06 2.61
C MET A 89 -14.19 4.69 1.82
N LEU A 90 -14.50 5.48 0.77
CA LEU A 90 -15.62 5.25 -0.15
C LEU A 90 -16.99 5.10 0.53
N LYS A 91 -17.23 5.84 1.60
CA LYS A 91 -18.49 5.78 2.37
C LYS A 91 -19.70 6.42 1.69
N ASN A 92 -19.48 7.19 0.62
CA ASN A 92 -20.56 7.83 -0.13
C ASN A 92 -20.99 6.97 -1.32
N THR A 93 -22.27 7.10 -1.71
CA THR A 93 -22.79 6.45 -2.93
C THR A 93 -22.02 6.91 -4.16
N ARG A 94 -21.71 5.96 -5.04
CA ARG A 94 -21.02 6.21 -6.30
C ARG A 94 -21.77 5.52 -7.43
N GLU A 95 -22.12 6.30 -8.45
CA GLU A 95 -22.79 5.77 -9.65
C GLU A 95 -21.89 4.75 -10.36
N GLY A 96 -22.49 3.66 -10.81
CA GLY A 96 -21.76 2.58 -11.49
C GLY A 96 -20.88 1.68 -10.62
N ALA A 97 -20.74 1.98 -9.31
CA ALA A 97 -20.00 1.10 -8.41
C ALA A 97 -20.77 -0.20 -8.13
N ALA A 98 -20.04 -1.33 -8.11
CA ALA A 98 -20.60 -2.63 -7.75
C ALA A 98 -20.91 -2.77 -6.25
N PHE A 99 -20.42 -1.84 -5.43
CA PHE A 99 -20.63 -1.79 -3.99
C PHE A 99 -21.54 -0.60 -3.61
N LYS A 100 -22.23 -0.74 -2.49
CA LYS A 100 -22.98 0.34 -1.86
C LYS A 100 -22.24 0.84 -0.62
N PRO A 101 -22.51 2.08 -0.13
CA PRO A 101 -21.77 2.66 0.98
C PRO A 101 -21.82 1.85 2.27
N GLU A 102 -23.01 1.48 2.70
CA GLU A 102 -23.26 0.70 3.90
C GLU A 102 -24.58 -0.04 3.79
N GLU A 103 -24.58 -1.34 4.04
CA GLU A 103 -25.78 -2.17 4.18
C GLU A 103 -25.70 -2.96 5.49
N ASP A 104 -26.78 -2.95 6.25
CA ASP A 104 -26.95 -3.74 7.49
C ASP A 104 -25.82 -3.54 8.53
N GLY A 105 -25.34 -2.31 8.71
CA GLY A 105 -24.28 -1.97 9.64
C GLY A 105 -22.87 -2.41 9.19
N LYS A 106 -22.73 -2.91 7.97
CA LYS A 106 -21.44 -3.23 7.35
C LYS A 106 -21.11 -2.22 6.26
N ARG A 107 -19.88 -1.74 6.23
CA ARG A 107 -19.42 -0.86 5.16
C ARG A 107 -19.24 -1.66 3.87
N GLY A 108 -20.10 -1.41 2.88
CA GLY A 108 -20.13 -2.15 1.62
C GLY A 108 -18.78 -2.26 0.90
N PRO A 109 -17.99 -1.16 0.72
CA PRO A 109 -16.67 -1.24 0.10
C PRO A 109 -15.71 -2.16 0.85
N MET A 110 -15.73 -2.14 2.18
CA MET A 110 -14.87 -2.98 3.02
C MET A 110 -15.23 -4.45 2.89
N GLN A 111 -16.54 -4.77 2.90
CA GLN A 111 -17.00 -6.14 2.73
C GLN A 111 -16.62 -6.68 1.34
N PHE A 112 -16.76 -5.86 0.29
CA PHE A 112 -16.32 -6.22 -1.06
C PHE A 112 -14.83 -6.55 -1.11
N ILE A 113 -14.00 -5.71 -0.53
CA ILE A 113 -12.54 -5.93 -0.47
C ILE A 113 -12.21 -7.23 0.26
N GLU A 114 -12.84 -7.49 1.40
CA GLU A 114 -12.63 -8.73 2.15
C GLU A 114 -13.11 -9.97 1.35
N ASP A 115 -14.21 -9.87 0.61
CA ASP A 115 -14.69 -10.95 -0.24
C ASP A 115 -13.75 -11.19 -1.45
N LEU A 116 -13.18 -10.13 -2.03
CA LEU A 116 -12.18 -10.25 -3.08
C LEU A 116 -10.89 -10.93 -2.58
N LYS A 117 -10.45 -10.63 -1.35
CA LYS A 117 -9.29 -11.27 -0.72
C LYS A 117 -9.47 -12.78 -0.53
N LYS A 118 -10.70 -13.27 -0.38
CA LYS A 118 -10.99 -14.72 -0.29
C LYS A 118 -10.62 -15.51 -1.55
N LYS A 119 -10.39 -14.83 -2.69
CA LYS A 119 -9.84 -15.46 -3.89
C LYS A 119 -8.37 -15.88 -3.76
N GLY A 120 -7.70 -15.50 -2.67
CA GLY A 120 -6.32 -15.87 -2.37
C GLY A 120 -5.24 -15.02 -3.05
N HIS A 121 -5.64 -13.91 -3.69
CA HIS A 121 -4.72 -12.95 -4.31
C HIS A 121 -4.74 -11.61 -3.60
N LEU A 122 -3.72 -10.79 -3.82
CA LEU A 122 -3.75 -9.39 -3.42
C LEU A 122 -4.89 -8.67 -4.14
N VAL A 123 -5.45 -7.63 -3.52
CA VAL A 123 -6.44 -6.78 -4.17
C VAL A 123 -5.73 -5.58 -4.78
N ALA A 124 -5.99 -5.26 -6.05
CA ALA A 124 -5.56 -4.01 -6.67
C ALA A 124 -6.70 -2.98 -6.61
N TYR A 125 -6.38 -1.74 -6.23
CA TYR A 125 -7.27 -0.61 -6.43
C TYR A 125 -7.25 -0.20 -7.90
N VAL A 126 -8.40 -0.17 -8.56
CA VAL A 126 -8.51 0.14 -9.99
C VAL A 126 -9.54 1.25 -10.20
N GLY A 127 -9.15 2.35 -10.86
CA GLY A 127 -10.03 3.49 -11.09
C GLY A 127 -9.73 4.23 -12.38
N ASP A 128 -10.75 4.92 -12.93
CA ASP A 128 -10.57 5.67 -14.18
C ASP A 128 -9.69 6.91 -13.96
N VAL A 129 -10.00 7.70 -12.93
CA VAL A 129 -9.18 8.84 -12.46
C VAL A 129 -9.03 8.74 -10.95
N VAL A 130 -7.80 8.66 -10.45
CA VAL A 130 -7.54 8.35 -9.05
C VAL A 130 -6.76 9.45 -8.34
N GLY A 131 -7.22 9.84 -7.14
CA GLY A 131 -6.48 10.64 -6.19
C GLY A 131 -6.43 12.14 -6.49
N THR A 132 -7.44 12.68 -7.18
CA THR A 132 -7.59 14.13 -7.39
C THR A 132 -7.84 14.87 -6.08
N GLY A 133 -7.72 16.18 -6.11
CA GLY A 133 -7.95 17.03 -4.93
C GLY A 133 -6.68 17.29 -4.11
N SER A 134 -6.84 17.49 -2.81
CA SER A 134 -5.73 17.89 -1.93
C SER A 134 -4.78 16.74 -1.59
N SER A 135 -3.52 17.08 -1.29
CA SER A 135 -2.52 16.10 -0.84
C SER A 135 -2.92 15.54 0.54
N ARG A 136 -3.29 14.27 0.57
CA ARG A 136 -3.64 13.55 1.81
C ARG A 136 -2.94 12.20 1.88
N LYS A 137 -1.90 12.12 2.69
CA LYS A 137 -1.22 10.84 2.96
C LYS A 137 -2.17 9.79 3.54
N SER A 138 -3.18 10.23 4.30
CA SER A 138 -4.22 9.33 4.84
C SER A 138 -5.05 8.64 3.75
N ALA A 139 -5.28 9.29 2.59
CA ALA A 139 -5.92 8.67 1.45
C ALA A 139 -5.08 7.51 0.88
N THR A 140 -3.79 7.74 0.73
CA THR A 140 -2.83 6.69 0.35
C THR A 140 -2.78 5.56 1.37
N ASN A 141 -2.75 5.89 2.67
CA ASN A 141 -2.76 4.88 3.74
C ASN A 141 -4.01 4.02 3.71
N SER A 142 -5.19 4.59 3.43
CA SER A 142 -6.44 3.84 3.27
C SER A 142 -6.37 2.86 2.10
N VAL A 143 -5.86 3.29 0.95
CA VAL A 143 -5.69 2.41 -0.22
C VAL A 143 -4.67 1.30 0.07
N ILE A 144 -3.54 1.61 0.70
CA ILE A 144 -2.53 0.60 1.07
C ILE A 144 -3.09 -0.36 2.13
N TRP A 145 -3.92 0.11 3.06
CA TRP A 145 -4.57 -0.79 4.02
C TRP A 145 -5.49 -1.79 3.32
N ALA A 146 -6.17 -1.36 2.26
CA ALA A 146 -7.00 -2.22 1.43
C ALA A 146 -6.19 -3.24 0.63
N THR A 147 -5.11 -2.81 -0.02
CA THR A 147 -4.42 -3.51 -1.11
C THR A 147 -3.06 -4.10 -0.71
N GLY A 148 -2.44 -3.59 0.36
CA GLY A 148 -1.10 -3.96 0.79
C GLY A 148 -1.07 -5.23 1.64
N GLN A 149 0.15 -5.61 1.99
CA GLN A 149 0.45 -6.78 2.81
C GLN A 149 0.78 -6.39 4.26
N ASP A 150 0.43 -7.27 5.18
CA ASP A 150 0.79 -7.13 6.59
C ASP A 150 2.32 -7.18 6.76
N ILE A 151 2.82 -6.33 7.64
CA ILE A 151 4.21 -6.41 8.10
C ILE A 151 4.20 -7.27 9.36
N PRO A 152 4.88 -8.42 9.39
CA PRO A 152 4.86 -9.31 10.53
C PRO A 152 5.18 -8.57 11.85
N PHE A 153 4.27 -8.72 12.82
CA PHE A 153 4.35 -8.10 14.15
C PHE A 153 4.22 -6.57 14.19
N VAL A 154 3.77 -5.93 13.10
CA VAL A 154 3.47 -4.49 13.03
C VAL A 154 1.96 -4.32 12.78
N PRO A 155 1.15 -4.00 13.80
CA PRO A 155 -0.30 -4.20 13.76
C PRO A 155 -1.08 -3.16 12.94
N ASN A 156 -0.53 -1.97 12.70
CA ASN A 156 -1.28 -0.85 12.13
C ASN A 156 -0.59 -0.23 10.90
N LYS A 157 0.27 -0.99 10.24
CA LYS A 157 0.95 -0.58 9.01
C LYS A 157 1.01 -1.76 8.04
N ARG A 158 0.75 -1.47 6.77
CA ARG A 158 0.95 -2.37 5.64
C ARG A 158 1.95 -1.77 4.67
N PHE A 159 2.45 -2.57 3.77
CA PHE A 159 3.36 -2.12 2.71
C PHE A 159 2.94 -2.69 1.36
N GLY A 160 3.50 -2.13 0.28
CA GLY A 160 3.20 -2.55 -1.08
C GLY A 160 1.81 -2.09 -1.51
N GLY A 161 1.10 -2.98 -2.21
CA GLY A 161 -0.18 -2.68 -2.82
C GLY A 161 -0.02 -2.17 -4.25
N VAL A 162 -1.02 -2.47 -5.08
CA VAL A 162 -1.06 -2.07 -6.49
C VAL A 162 -2.24 -1.14 -6.71
N THR A 163 -1.98 0.00 -7.34
CA THR A 163 -3.01 0.94 -7.79
C THR A 163 -2.90 1.10 -9.30
N LEU A 164 -3.97 0.73 -10.02
CA LEU A 164 -4.08 0.91 -11.47
C LEU A 164 -5.04 2.06 -11.76
N GLY A 165 -4.60 3.05 -12.52
CA GLY A 165 -5.44 4.18 -12.89
C GLY A 165 -5.37 4.51 -14.37
N GLY A 166 -6.51 4.80 -15.01
CA GLY A 166 -6.50 5.44 -16.33
C GLY A 166 -5.72 6.74 -16.28
N LYS A 167 -5.94 7.49 -15.20
CA LYS A 167 -5.08 8.58 -14.72
C LYS A 167 -4.90 8.52 -13.21
N ILE A 168 -3.71 8.87 -12.75
CA ILE A 168 -3.45 9.04 -11.30
C ILE A 168 -2.94 10.46 -11.09
N ALA A 169 -3.63 11.23 -10.24
CA ALA A 169 -3.23 12.61 -9.95
C ALA A 169 -1.77 12.66 -9.47
N PRO A 170 -0.93 13.59 -9.97
CA PRO A 170 0.52 13.56 -9.72
C PRO A 170 0.90 13.54 -8.24
N ILE A 171 0.19 14.31 -7.41
CA ILE A 171 0.44 14.36 -5.96
C ILE A 171 0.09 13.01 -5.31
N PHE A 172 -1.00 12.39 -5.73
CA PHE A 172 -1.41 11.08 -5.20
C PHE A 172 -0.45 9.99 -5.67
N PHE A 173 -0.01 10.03 -6.94
CA PHE A 173 1.01 9.15 -7.48
C PHE A 173 2.29 9.19 -6.62
N ASN A 174 2.84 10.40 -6.40
CA ASN A 174 4.03 10.59 -5.57
C ASN A 174 3.83 10.10 -4.12
N THR A 175 2.64 10.29 -3.55
CA THR A 175 2.35 9.81 -2.19
C THR A 175 2.28 8.28 -2.12
N GLN A 176 1.86 7.63 -3.20
CA GLN A 176 1.90 6.17 -3.34
C GLN A 176 3.36 5.67 -3.37
N GLU A 177 4.23 6.29 -4.18
CA GLU A 177 5.67 5.99 -4.24
C GLU A 177 6.32 6.20 -2.86
N ASP A 178 6.06 7.35 -2.22
CA ASP A 178 6.57 7.66 -0.87
C ASP A 178 6.20 6.61 0.18
N SER A 179 5.10 5.90 -0.05
CA SER A 179 4.56 4.87 0.86
C SER A 179 4.93 3.44 0.45
N GLY A 180 5.70 3.27 -0.64
CA GLY A 180 6.14 1.96 -1.13
C GLY A 180 5.05 1.15 -1.82
N SER A 181 4.01 1.80 -2.33
CA SER A 181 3.00 1.21 -3.20
C SER A 181 3.44 1.27 -4.67
N LEU A 182 2.84 0.45 -5.52
CA LEU A 182 3.08 0.40 -6.96
C LEU A 182 1.94 1.09 -7.73
N PRO A 183 2.00 2.41 -7.98
CA PRO A 183 1.05 3.10 -8.83
C PRO A 183 1.41 2.92 -10.30
N ILE A 184 0.43 2.55 -11.12
CA ILE A 184 0.58 2.34 -12.57
C ILE A 184 -0.52 3.07 -13.30
N GLU A 185 -0.16 3.99 -14.20
CA GLU A 185 -1.09 4.57 -15.16
C GLU A 185 -1.18 3.64 -16.37
N VAL A 186 -2.40 3.15 -16.62
CA VAL A 186 -2.69 2.16 -17.67
C VAL A 186 -4.17 2.22 -18.04
N ASP A 187 -4.51 1.87 -19.27
CA ASP A 187 -5.92 1.71 -19.65
C ASP A 187 -6.59 0.62 -18.80
N VAL A 188 -7.60 1.01 -18.05
CA VAL A 188 -8.37 0.15 -17.14
C VAL A 188 -9.78 -0.14 -17.64
N GLY A 189 -10.13 0.32 -18.85
CA GLY A 189 -11.48 0.24 -19.41
C GLY A 189 -11.99 -1.20 -19.55
N SER A 190 -11.10 -2.15 -19.85
CA SER A 190 -11.43 -3.58 -20.03
C SER A 190 -11.46 -4.39 -18.73
N LEU A 191 -11.13 -3.77 -17.58
CA LEU A 191 -11.09 -4.43 -16.27
C LEU A 191 -12.43 -4.30 -15.56
N GLU A 192 -12.92 -5.42 -15.03
CA GLU A 192 -14.16 -5.51 -14.29
C GLU A 192 -13.93 -5.84 -12.81
N MET A 193 -14.90 -5.49 -11.95
CA MET A 193 -14.88 -5.83 -10.53
C MET A 193 -14.71 -7.34 -10.33
N GLY A 194 -13.68 -7.73 -9.59
CA GLY A 194 -13.42 -9.13 -9.27
C GLY A 194 -12.64 -9.91 -10.32
N ASP A 195 -12.21 -9.29 -11.42
CA ASP A 195 -11.25 -9.89 -12.34
C ASP A 195 -9.98 -10.32 -11.61
N VAL A 196 -9.40 -11.42 -12.04
CA VAL A 196 -8.05 -11.83 -11.64
C VAL A 196 -7.12 -11.56 -12.81
N ILE A 197 -6.09 -10.77 -12.56
CA ILE A 197 -5.12 -10.36 -13.57
C ILE A 197 -3.70 -10.50 -13.04
N ASP A 198 -2.75 -10.69 -13.95
CA ASP A 198 -1.33 -10.61 -13.66
C ASP A 198 -0.78 -9.27 -14.11
N VAL A 199 -0.19 -8.54 -13.18
CA VAL A 199 0.59 -7.34 -13.43
C VAL A 199 2.03 -7.77 -13.65
N LEU A 200 2.58 -7.51 -14.84
CA LEU A 200 3.98 -7.79 -15.20
C LEU A 200 4.77 -6.47 -15.22
N PRO A 201 5.28 -6.03 -14.05
CA PRO A 201 5.79 -4.65 -13.92
C PRO A 201 7.04 -4.40 -14.76
N TYR A 202 7.89 -5.40 -14.95
CA TYR A 202 9.12 -5.27 -15.77
C TYR A 202 8.82 -5.31 -17.27
N ASP A 203 7.75 -6.00 -17.68
CA ASP A 203 7.34 -6.10 -19.08
C ASP A 203 6.37 -4.99 -19.50
N GLY A 204 5.84 -4.23 -18.51
CA GLY A 204 4.87 -3.17 -18.75
C GLY A 204 3.53 -3.69 -19.27
N LYS A 205 3.02 -4.81 -18.74
CA LYS A 205 1.82 -5.47 -19.24
C LYS A 205 0.85 -5.85 -18.14
N LEU A 206 -0.45 -5.76 -18.46
CA LEU A 206 -1.52 -6.41 -17.73
C LEU A 206 -2.00 -7.63 -18.54
N VAL A 207 -2.08 -8.78 -17.89
CA VAL A 207 -2.50 -10.04 -18.52
C VAL A 207 -3.74 -10.57 -17.80
N LYS A 208 -4.76 -10.95 -18.57
CA LYS A 208 -5.99 -11.59 -18.10
C LYS A 208 -6.23 -12.85 -18.92
N ASN A 209 -6.40 -13.98 -18.24
CA ASN A 209 -6.61 -15.30 -18.91
C ASN A 209 -5.54 -15.62 -19.97
N GLY A 210 -4.28 -15.27 -19.72
CA GLY A 210 -3.17 -15.52 -20.63
C GLY A 210 -3.04 -14.54 -21.81
N ALA A 211 -3.94 -13.57 -21.95
CA ALA A 211 -3.89 -12.54 -22.99
C ALA A 211 -3.50 -11.17 -22.42
N THR A 212 -2.64 -10.44 -23.11
CA THR A 212 -2.35 -9.03 -22.76
C THR A 212 -3.60 -8.19 -23.02
N VAL A 213 -4.10 -7.52 -21.96
CA VAL A 213 -5.29 -6.67 -22.01
C VAL A 213 -4.97 -5.18 -22.01
N ALA A 214 -3.79 -4.80 -21.52
CA ALA A 214 -3.27 -3.43 -21.60
C ALA A 214 -1.76 -3.42 -21.46
N GLU A 215 -1.12 -2.37 -21.97
CA GLU A 215 0.32 -2.12 -21.83
C GLU A 215 0.55 -0.78 -21.15
N PHE A 216 1.63 -0.67 -20.37
CA PHE A 216 2.02 0.55 -19.67
C PHE A 216 3.53 0.75 -19.66
N LYS A 217 3.94 1.97 -19.36
CA LYS A 217 5.32 2.30 -19.09
C LYS A 217 5.41 2.96 -17.72
N LEU A 218 6.29 2.46 -16.87
CA LEU A 218 6.54 3.08 -15.57
C LEU A 218 7.14 4.47 -15.75
N LYS A 219 6.76 5.40 -14.88
CA LYS A 219 7.24 6.79 -14.94
C LYS A 219 8.71 6.93 -14.57
N SER A 220 9.22 5.98 -13.76
CA SER A 220 10.58 5.99 -13.25
C SER A 220 11.09 4.58 -13.01
N ASP A 221 12.34 4.32 -13.38
CA ASP A 221 13.01 3.05 -13.08
C ASP A 221 13.31 2.90 -11.57
N VAL A 222 13.36 4.00 -10.83
CA VAL A 222 13.57 4.01 -9.36
C VAL A 222 12.35 3.50 -8.61
N LEU A 223 11.19 3.45 -9.24
CA LEU A 223 9.94 3.00 -8.60
C LEU A 223 10.07 1.60 -7.98
N PHE A 224 10.77 0.66 -8.63
CA PHE A 224 10.99 -0.67 -8.07
C PHE A 224 11.80 -0.64 -6.77
N ASP A 225 12.83 0.21 -6.72
CA ASP A 225 13.64 0.39 -5.51
C ASP A 225 12.83 1.02 -4.37
N GLU A 226 11.96 1.99 -4.69
CA GLU A 226 11.06 2.62 -3.72
C GLU A 226 10.04 1.63 -3.16
N VAL A 227 9.40 0.84 -4.03
CA VAL A 227 8.47 -0.23 -3.63
C VAL A 227 9.18 -1.26 -2.75
N ARG A 228 10.34 -1.74 -3.18
CA ARG A 228 11.16 -2.68 -2.42
C ARG A 228 11.55 -2.14 -1.05
N ALA A 229 12.01 -0.90 -0.96
CA ALA A 229 12.38 -0.27 0.30
C ALA A 229 11.19 0.00 1.23
N GLY A 230 9.96 0.03 0.69
CA GLY A 230 8.77 0.44 1.41
C GLY A 230 8.58 1.96 1.46
N GLY A 231 9.08 2.66 0.43
CA GLY A 231 8.92 4.08 0.20
C GLY A 231 10.23 4.84 0.00
N ARG A 232 10.12 6.04 -0.53
CA ARG A 232 11.26 6.89 -0.92
C ARG A 232 12.19 7.23 0.24
N ILE A 233 11.67 7.61 1.39
CA ILE A 233 12.47 7.93 2.57
C ILE A 233 13.26 6.70 3.03
N ASN A 234 12.59 5.55 3.06
CA ASN A 234 13.23 4.29 3.41
C ASN A 234 14.37 3.94 2.45
N LEU A 235 14.17 4.17 1.14
CA LEU A 235 15.22 3.95 0.12
C LEU A 235 16.44 4.83 0.37
N ILE A 236 16.22 6.15 0.61
CA ILE A 236 17.31 7.10 0.86
C ILE A 236 18.11 6.70 2.10
N ILE A 237 17.42 6.40 3.20
CA ILE A 237 18.07 6.01 4.47
C ILE A 237 18.77 4.65 4.31
N GLY A 238 18.12 3.67 3.71
CA GLY A 238 18.69 2.35 3.49
C GLY A 238 19.98 2.40 2.67
N ARG A 239 19.98 3.14 1.57
CA ARG A 239 21.19 3.36 0.75
C ARG A 239 22.28 4.16 1.47
N GLY A 240 21.91 5.03 2.41
CA GLY A 240 22.88 5.78 3.21
C GLY A 240 23.53 4.96 4.33
N LEU A 241 22.91 3.85 4.73
CA LEU A 241 23.41 2.94 5.77
C LEU A 241 24.22 1.76 5.18
N THR A 242 24.03 1.45 3.92
CA THR A 242 24.70 0.33 3.20
C THR A 242 25.67 0.82 2.15
#